data_7eab9300a3e89a9a8393a2b80b27d318
#
_entry.id   7eab9300a3e89a9a8393a2b80b27d318
#
_cell.length_a   1.000
_cell.length_b   1.000
_cell.length_c   1.000
_cell.angle_alpha   90.00
_cell.angle_beta   90.00
_cell.angle_gamma   90.00
#
_symmetry.space_group_name_H-M   'P 1'
#
loop_
_entity.id
_entity.type
_entity.pdbx_description
1 polymer ?
#
loop_
_entity_poly.entity_id
_entity_poly.type
_entity_poly.pdbx_seq_one_letter_code
_entity_poly.pdbx_strand_id
1 'polypeptide(L)'
;SKKAVDDILGVDFLLSKDSDGNIVYWGWYSLSHLGGQMERINIARGIRLRKENIQIGDEEICKKFFATTDQRFSFYYFGEIHATSKYLIPNSRRDYFGENTYLYEFEKRVRYDFMHLKDMCYDASDIRNNLKIIDKAEELEERLKDKSDYISKKEHVDLMQQLEEYKKKSEKAIKQLEKRRAKIEDSDSPLGKIIDKLIPTSDKLHNGLSSTKASQANEPETAPKTKYRTDSPIYSKYSKAERKLIGRIYASIANAIPDERQREAMIKVIEEDLTR
;
A
#
# COMPACT_ATOMS: atom_id res chain seq x y z
N SER A 1 -16.86 4.17 5.19
CA SER A 1 -16.04 4.31 3.97
C SER A 1 -16.27 3.08 3.11
N LYS A 2 -16.71 3.26 1.86
CA LYS A 2 -16.77 2.16 0.89
C LYS A 2 -15.36 1.61 0.75
N LYS A 3 -15.12 0.34 1.11
CA LYS A 3 -13.88 -0.33 0.77
C LYS A 3 -13.73 -0.27 -0.74
N ALA A 4 -12.57 0.18 -1.21
CA ALA A 4 -12.24 0.11 -2.62
C ALA A 4 -12.37 -1.36 -3.06
N VAL A 5 -13.11 -1.61 -4.11
CA VAL A 5 -13.18 -2.94 -4.74
C VAL A 5 -11.80 -3.20 -5.33
N ASP A 6 -11.21 -4.35 -5.02
CA ASP A 6 -9.92 -4.73 -5.57
C ASP A 6 -10.11 -5.08 -7.06
N ASP A 7 -9.28 -4.49 -7.92
CA ASP A 7 -9.37 -4.71 -9.35
C ASP A 7 -8.73 -6.04 -9.75
N ILE A 8 -9.33 -6.72 -10.73
CA ILE A 8 -8.73 -7.91 -11.33
C ILE A 8 -7.66 -7.48 -12.32
N LEU A 9 -6.40 -7.82 -12.03
CA LEU A 9 -5.25 -7.52 -12.88
C LEU A 9 -5.11 -8.52 -14.04
N GLY A 10 -5.64 -9.73 -13.83
CA GLY A 10 -5.59 -10.81 -14.81
C GLY A 10 -6.01 -12.14 -14.21
N VAL A 11 -5.85 -13.17 -15.01
CA VAL A 11 -6.06 -14.58 -14.64
C VAL A 11 -4.79 -15.33 -14.96
N ASP A 12 -4.44 -16.27 -14.10
CA ASP A 12 -3.34 -17.19 -14.35
C ASP A 12 -3.76 -18.63 -14.13
N PHE A 13 -2.94 -19.58 -14.60
CA PHE A 13 -3.31 -20.98 -14.73
C PHE A 13 -2.38 -21.88 -13.92
N LEU A 14 -2.97 -22.96 -13.40
CA LEU A 14 -2.29 -24.04 -12.75
C LEU A 14 -2.38 -25.28 -13.63
N LEU A 15 -1.29 -26.01 -13.75
CA LEU A 15 -1.26 -27.30 -14.44
C LEU A 15 -0.29 -28.24 -13.74
N SER A 16 -0.79 -29.37 -13.26
CA SER A 16 0.03 -30.38 -12.62
C SER A 16 -0.08 -31.72 -13.34
N LYS A 17 1.08 -32.32 -13.64
CA LYS A 17 1.20 -33.63 -14.29
C LYS A 17 1.91 -34.60 -13.38
N ASP A 18 1.55 -35.89 -13.49
CA ASP A 18 2.27 -36.99 -12.83
C ASP A 18 3.58 -37.33 -13.57
N SER A 19 4.30 -38.35 -13.08
CA SER A 19 5.54 -38.85 -13.69
C SER A 19 5.35 -39.40 -15.12
N ASP A 20 4.15 -39.84 -15.43
CA ASP A 20 3.79 -40.43 -16.71
C ASP A 20 3.25 -39.39 -17.71
N GLY A 21 3.21 -38.11 -17.28
CA GLY A 21 2.75 -36.98 -18.09
C GLY A 21 1.24 -36.79 -18.09
N ASN A 22 0.46 -37.59 -17.32
CA ASN A 22 -0.99 -37.42 -17.23
C ASN A 22 -1.30 -36.17 -16.37
N ILE A 23 -2.33 -35.42 -16.76
CA ILE A 23 -2.78 -34.29 -15.99
C ILE A 23 -3.47 -34.77 -14.72
N VAL A 24 -2.97 -34.38 -13.55
CA VAL A 24 -3.56 -34.66 -12.23
C VAL A 24 -4.65 -33.68 -11.92
N TYR A 25 -4.39 -32.43 -12.18
CA TYR A 25 -5.35 -31.33 -12.15
C TYR A 25 -4.88 -30.15 -13.04
N TRP A 26 -5.82 -29.34 -13.42
CA TRP A 26 -5.60 -28.01 -13.98
C TRP A 26 -6.47 -27.02 -13.23
N GLY A 27 -6.16 -25.77 -13.31
CA GLY A 27 -6.94 -24.73 -12.63
C GLY A 27 -6.62 -23.35 -13.15
N TRP A 28 -7.34 -22.40 -12.64
CA TRP A 28 -7.11 -20.97 -12.88
C TRP A 28 -7.44 -20.18 -11.63
N TYR A 29 -6.81 -19.05 -11.47
CA TYR A 29 -7.07 -18.13 -10.36
C TYR A 29 -6.93 -16.67 -10.80
N SER A 30 -7.66 -15.78 -10.11
CA SER A 30 -7.59 -14.36 -10.35
C SER A 30 -6.32 -13.76 -9.76
N LEU A 31 -5.76 -12.80 -10.46
CA LEU A 31 -4.72 -11.91 -9.96
C LEU A 31 -5.35 -10.58 -9.61
N SER A 32 -5.15 -10.10 -8.38
CA SER A 32 -5.60 -8.80 -7.91
C SER A 32 -4.43 -8.09 -7.21
N HIS A 33 -4.68 -6.92 -6.65
CA HIS A 33 -3.68 -6.24 -5.79
C HIS A 33 -3.41 -7.00 -4.48
N LEU A 34 -4.12 -8.09 -4.22
CA LEU A 34 -4.01 -8.92 -3.02
C LEU A 34 -4.09 -8.07 -1.73
N GLY A 35 -4.96 -7.06 -1.74
CA GLY A 35 -5.10 -6.06 -0.68
C GLY A 35 -5.79 -6.57 0.57
N GLY A 36 -6.58 -7.65 0.46
CA GLY A 36 -7.34 -8.24 1.55
C GLY A 36 -8.21 -9.40 1.11
N GLN A 37 -8.97 -9.94 2.06
CA GLN A 37 -9.94 -10.99 1.76
C GLN A 37 -11.16 -10.39 1.06
N MET A 38 -11.70 -11.12 0.08
CA MET A 38 -13.00 -10.83 -0.50
C MET A 38 -14.09 -10.93 0.57
N GLU A 39 -15.12 -10.11 0.46
CA GLU A 39 -16.25 -10.13 1.39
C GLU A 39 -17.00 -11.48 1.32
N ARG A 40 -17.54 -11.91 2.45
CA ARG A 40 -18.27 -13.20 2.53
C ARG A 40 -19.50 -13.28 1.62
N ILE A 41 -20.11 -12.13 1.33
CA ILE A 41 -21.26 -12.07 0.43
C ILE A 41 -20.89 -12.25 -1.04
N ASN A 42 -19.61 -12.16 -1.40
CA ASN A 42 -19.15 -12.34 -2.77
C ASN A 42 -19.18 -13.81 -3.15
N ILE A 43 -20.06 -14.17 -4.07
CA ILE A 43 -20.24 -15.54 -4.57
C ILE A 43 -18.95 -16.10 -5.20
N ALA A 44 -18.11 -15.26 -5.78
CA ALA A 44 -16.85 -15.68 -6.39
C ALA A 44 -15.73 -15.96 -5.37
N ARG A 45 -15.92 -15.62 -4.10
CA ARG A 45 -14.92 -15.74 -3.05
C ARG A 45 -14.35 -17.16 -2.92
N GLY A 46 -13.03 -17.28 -2.94
CA GLY A 46 -12.31 -18.54 -2.77
C GLY A 46 -12.08 -19.31 -4.07
N ILE A 47 -11.18 -20.27 -3.99
CA ILE A 47 -10.87 -21.18 -5.09
C ILE A 47 -11.76 -22.42 -4.93
N ARG A 48 -12.52 -22.78 -5.98
CA ARG A 48 -13.45 -23.92 -5.98
C ARG A 48 -12.73 -25.18 -6.42
N LEU A 49 -12.98 -26.29 -5.72
CA LEU A 49 -12.52 -27.60 -6.14
C LEU A 49 -13.61 -28.28 -6.97
N ARG A 50 -13.26 -28.80 -8.14
CA ARG A 50 -14.18 -29.45 -9.07
C ARG A 50 -13.68 -30.83 -9.51
N LYS A 51 -14.63 -31.68 -9.76
CA LYS A 51 -14.44 -32.97 -10.44
C LYS A 51 -15.53 -33.12 -11.50
N GLU A 52 -15.12 -33.24 -12.79
CA GLU A 52 -16.06 -33.38 -13.91
C GLU A 52 -17.18 -32.32 -13.89
N ASN A 53 -16.82 -31.06 -13.68
CA ASN A 53 -17.72 -29.90 -13.54
C ASN A 53 -18.61 -29.91 -12.28
N ILE A 54 -18.53 -30.92 -11.42
CA ILE A 54 -19.24 -30.96 -10.14
C ILE A 54 -18.36 -30.31 -9.09
N GLN A 55 -18.89 -29.37 -8.33
CA GLN A 55 -18.20 -28.78 -7.19
C GLN A 55 -18.05 -29.82 -6.06
N ILE A 56 -16.86 -29.89 -5.49
CA ILE A 56 -16.50 -30.72 -4.33
C ILE A 56 -16.31 -29.81 -3.14
N GLY A 57 -17.08 -30.06 -2.09
CA GLY A 57 -17.08 -29.17 -0.90
C GLY A 57 -17.66 -27.80 -1.19
N ASP A 58 -17.34 -26.87 -0.31
CA ASP A 58 -17.77 -25.47 -0.36
C ASP A 58 -16.63 -24.51 -0.78
N GLU A 59 -16.84 -23.22 -0.64
CA GLU A 59 -15.83 -22.19 -0.93
C GLU A 59 -14.64 -22.20 0.02
N GLU A 60 -14.74 -22.91 1.13
CA GLU A 60 -13.68 -23.02 2.14
C GLU A 60 -12.79 -24.25 1.95
N ILE A 61 -13.17 -25.18 1.05
CA ILE A 61 -12.50 -26.47 0.88
C ILE A 61 -10.99 -26.31 0.61
N CYS A 62 -10.61 -25.31 -0.13
CA CYS A 62 -9.21 -25.07 -0.48
C CYS A 62 -8.38 -24.43 0.64
N LYS A 63 -8.99 -24.02 1.76
CA LYS A 63 -8.24 -23.53 2.95
C LYS A 63 -7.26 -24.56 3.47
N LYS A 64 -7.61 -25.84 3.40
CA LYS A 64 -6.79 -26.96 3.89
C LYS A 64 -5.44 -27.08 3.17
N PHE A 65 -5.28 -26.49 1.99
CA PHE A 65 -4.03 -26.51 1.24
C PHE A 65 -3.04 -25.44 1.71
N PHE A 66 -3.49 -24.43 2.41
CA PHE A 66 -2.62 -23.49 3.11
C PHE A 66 -2.25 -24.01 4.51
N ALA A 67 -1.10 -23.55 5.02
CA ALA A 67 -0.78 -23.73 6.43
C ALA A 67 -1.82 -23.03 7.32
N THR A 68 -2.02 -23.48 8.55
CA THR A 68 -3.07 -22.98 9.44
C THR A 68 -3.03 -21.45 9.61
N THR A 69 -1.84 -20.86 9.70
CA THR A 69 -1.62 -19.41 9.83
C THR A 69 -1.97 -18.63 8.57
N ASP A 70 -1.95 -19.30 7.42
CA ASP A 70 -2.06 -18.70 6.10
C ASP A 70 -3.41 -18.99 5.41
N GLN A 71 -4.29 -19.73 6.05
CA GLN A 71 -5.60 -20.11 5.52
C GLN A 71 -6.44 -18.92 5.04
N ARG A 72 -6.22 -17.74 5.64
CA ARG A 72 -6.86 -16.48 5.23
C ARG A 72 -6.61 -16.14 3.76
N PHE A 73 -5.47 -16.53 3.19
CA PHE A 73 -5.11 -16.23 1.80
C PHE A 73 -5.98 -16.99 0.78
N SER A 74 -6.65 -18.06 1.18
CA SER A 74 -7.66 -18.72 0.34
C SER A 74 -8.71 -17.74 -0.19
N PHE A 75 -8.99 -16.68 0.53
CA PHE A 75 -10.02 -15.69 0.21
C PHE A 75 -9.49 -14.41 -0.45
N TYR A 76 -8.21 -14.38 -0.80
CA TYR A 76 -7.61 -13.31 -1.61
C TYR A 76 -7.77 -13.60 -3.10
N TYR A 77 -8.14 -14.83 -3.43
CA TYR A 77 -8.30 -15.35 -4.78
C TYR A 77 -9.72 -15.81 -5.02
N PHE A 78 -10.11 -15.83 -6.27
CA PHE A 78 -11.19 -16.66 -6.76
C PHE A 78 -10.70 -17.44 -7.97
N GLY A 79 -11.29 -18.59 -8.22
CA GLY A 79 -10.84 -19.46 -9.28
C GLY A 79 -11.38 -20.87 -9.12
N GLU A 80 -10.82 -21.76 -9.89
CA GLU A 80 -11.22 -23.17 -9.88
C GLU A 80 -10.02 -24.10 -10.04
N ILE A 81 -10.05 -25.24 -9.36
CA ILE A 81 -9.16 -26.38 -9.56
C ILE A 81 -9.99 -27.56 -10.01
N HIS A 82 -9.66 -28.11 -11.16
CA HIS A 82 -10.33 -29.25 -11.76
C HIS A 82 -9.47 -30.50 -11.60
N ALA A 83 -9.85 -31.40 -10.68
CA ALA A 83 -9.23 -32.67 -10.48
C ALA A 83 -9.58 -33.61 -11.64
N THR A 84 -8.59 -34.02 -12.42
CA THR A 84 -8.81 -34.84 -13.63
C THR A 84 -8.54 -36.34 -13.43
N SER A 85 -7.72 -36.71 -12.44
CA SER A 85 -7.38 -38.10 -12.19
C SER A 85 -8.64 -38.95 -11.92
N LYS A 86 -8.81 -40.03 -12.68
CA LYS A 86 -9.93 -40.95 -12.51
C LYS A 86 -9.98 -41.65 -11.15
N TYR A 87 -8.88 -41.64 -10.42
CA TYR A 87 -8.77 -42.25 -9.09
C TYR A 87 -9.20 -41.31 -7.96
N LEU A 88 -9.44 -40.01 -8.26
CA LEU A 88 -10.00 -39.04 -7.32
C LEU A 88 -11.52 -39.16 -7.37
N ILE A 89 -12.07 -40.05 -6.57
CA ILE A 89 -13.52 -40.32 -6.52
C ILE A 89 -14.10 -39.52 -5.38
N PRO A 90 -15.11 -38.64 -5.64
CA PRO A 90 -15.79 -37.94 -4.56
C PRO A 90 -16.46 -38.92 -3.58
N ASN A 91 -16.41 -38.58 -2.29
CA ASN A 91 -17.14 -39.38 -1.30
C ASN A 91 -18.67 -39.20 -1.49
N SER A 92 -19.47 -39.96 -0.76
CA SER A 92 -20.93 -39.95 -0.91
C SER A 92 -21.59 -38.62 -0.57
N ARG A 93 -20.96 -37.76 0.25
CA ARG A 93 -21.41 -36.43 0.61
C ARG A 93 -20.95 -35.36 -0.38
N ARG A 94 -19.98 -35.68 -1.24
CA ARG A 94 -19.31 -34.75 -2.15
C ARG A 94 -18.65 -33.56 -1.43
N ASP A 95 -18.40 -33.71 -0.14
CA ASP A 95 -17.67 -32.70 0.64
C ASP A 95 -16.15 -32.83 0.43
N TYR A 96 -15.67 -34.01 -0.01
CA TYR A 96 -14.29 -34.25 -0.43
C TYR A 96 -14.15 -35.54 -1.26
N PHE A 97 -12.90 -35.96 -1.47
CA PHE A 97 -12.57 -37.23 -2.11
C PHE A 97 -12.40 -38.36 -1.09
N GLY A 98 -12.64 -39.59 -1.52
CA GLY A 98 -12.32 -40.81 -0.75
C GLY A 98 -10.80 -40.96 -0.56
N GLU A 99 -10.41 -41.45 0.62
CA GLU A 99 -9.00 -41.64 0.97
C GLU A 99 -8.33 -42.70 0.11
N ASN A 100 -7.23 -42.33 -0.54
CA ASN A 100 -6.35 -43.23 -1.30
C ASN A 100 -4.99 -42.56 -1.57
N THR A 101 -4.04 -43.29 -2.14
CA THR A 101 -2.70 -42.77 -2.44
C THR A 101 -2.71 -41.66 -3.46
N TYR A 102 -3.65 -41.65 -4.41
CA TYR A 102 -3.80 -40.61 -5.42
C TYR A 102 -4.28 -39.29 -4.80
N LEU A 103 -5.12 -39.35 -3.77
CA LEU A 103 -5.53 -38.19 -3.02
C LEU A 103 -4.35 -37.53 -2.31
N TYR A 104 -3.48 -38.33 -1.68
CA TYR A 104 -2.28 -37.84 -1.01
C TYR A 104 -1.35 -37.10 -2.00
N GLU A 105 -1.09 -37.68 -3.16
CA GLU A 105 -0.27 -37.06 -4.20
C GLU A 105 -0.91 -35.81 -4.79
N PHE A 106 -2.22 -35.81 -4.99
CA PHE A 106 -2.98 -34.64 -5.40
C PHE A 106 -2.84 -33.51 -4.38
N GLU A 107 -3.11 -33.78 -3.10
CA GLU A 107 -2.98 -32.76 -2.03
C GLU A 107 -1.57 -32.19 -1.94
N LYS A 108 -0.55 -33.02 -2.03
CA LYS A 108 0.86 -32.60 -1.99
C LYS A 108 1.17 -31.62 -3.12
N ARG A 109 0.71 -31.89 -4.33
CA ARG A 109 0.91 -31.04 -5.51
C ARG A 109 0.15 -29.71 -5.39
N VAL A 110 -1.11 -29.78 -4.99
CA VAL A 110 -1.92 -28.55 -4.76
C VAL A 110 -1.31 -27.69 -3.67
N ARG A 111 -0.81 -28.30 -2.56
CA ARG A 111 -0.11 -27.54 -1.50
C ARG A 111 1.13 -26.83 -2.02
N TYR A 112 1.85 -27.41 -2.95
CA TYR A 112 3.01 -26.78 -3.58
C TYR A 112 2.60 -25.50 -4.33
N ASP A 113 1.56 -25.56 -5.18
CA ASP A 113 1.06 -24.39 -5.89
C ASP A 113 0.50 -23.33 -4.93
N PHE A 114 -0.19 -23.77 -3.86
CA PHE A 114 -0.73 -22.87 -2.83
C PHE A 114 0.37 -22.19 -1.99
N MET A 115 1.55 -22.78 -1.88
CA MET A 115 2.73 -22.07 -1.35
C MET A 115 3.09 -20.85 -2.20
N HIS A 116 3.08 -20.99 -3.52
CA HIS A 116 3.35 -19.87 -4.43
C HIS A 116 2.27 -18.77 -4.32
N LEU A 117 0.98 -19.15 -4.23
CA LEU A 117 -0.10 -18.20 -3.99
C LEU A 117 0.09 -17.43 -2.68
N LYS A 118 0.45 -18.13 -1.62
CA LYS A 118 0.78 -17.54 -0.32
C LYS A 118 1.95 -16.54 -0.45
N ASP A 119 3.04 -16.94 -1.10
CA ASP A 119 4.23 -16.11 -1.25
C ASP A 119 3.92 -14.82 -2.03
N MET A 120 3.08 -14.88 -3.08
CA MET A 120 2.58 -13.69 -3.78
C MET A 120 1.81 -12.74 -2.84
N CYS A 121 1.01 -13.26 -1.91
CA CYS A 121 0.30 -12.43 -0.94
C CYS A 121 1.26 -11.70 0.01
N TYR A 122 2.30 -12.37 0.48
CA TYR A 122 3.34 -11.75 1.32
C TYR A 122 4.13 -10.71 0.53
N ASP A 123 4.55 -11.03 -0.70
CA ASP A 123 5.26 -10.09 -1.56
C ASP A 123 4.44 -8.82 -1.84
N ALA A 124 3.17 -8.98 -2.17
CA ALA A 124 2.27 -7.84 -2.37
C ALA A 124 2.08 -7.02 -1.08
N SER A 125 2.04 -7.67 0.08
CA SER A 125 1.96 -6.99 1.38
C SER A 125 3.22 -6.18 1.67
N ASP A 126 4.40 -6.75 1.43
CA ASP A 126 5.68 -6.07 1.62
C ASP A 126 5.84 -4.88 0.69
N ILE A 127 5.42 -5.02 -0.58
CA ILE A 127 5.43 -3.91 -1.55
C ILE A 127 4.55 -2.77 -1.03
N ARG A 128 3.31 -3.06 -0.61
CA ARG A 128 2.41 -2.03 -0.07
C ARG A 128 2.96 -1.37 1.20
N ASN A 129 3.63 -2.12 2.07
CA ASN A 129 4.25 -1.56 3.27
C ASN A 129 5.41 -0.62 2.92
N ASN A 130 6.23 -0.99 1.94
CA ASN A 130 7.31 -0.14 1.45
C ASN A 130 6.75 1.15 0.81
N LEU A 131 5.69 1.04 -0.01
CA LEU A 131 5.04 2.21 -0.61
C LEU A 131 4.47 3.15 0.46
N LYS A 132 3.79 2.62 1.49
CA LYS A 132 3.30 3.44 2.62
C LYS A 132 4.40 4.21 3.35
N ILE A 133 5.61 3.65 3.44
CA ILE A 133 6.75 4.34 4.05
C ILE A 133 7.18 5.52 3.17
N ILE A 134 7.18 5.34 1.85
CA ILE A 134 7.50 6.38 0.88
C ILE A 134 6.44 7.49 0.92
N ASP A 135 5.16 7.13 0.80
CA ASP A 135 4.03 8.08 0.89
C ASP A 135 4.06 8.88 2.20
N LYS A 136 4.44 8.24 3.31
CA LYS A 136 4.53 8.90 4.60
C LYS A 136 5.68 9.91 4.67
N ALA A 137 6.81 9.62 4.03
CA ALA A 137 7.91 10.57 3.93
C ALA A 137 7.50 11.80 3.09
N GLU A 138 6.81 11.59 1.98
CA GLU A 138 6.26 12.66 1.12
C GLU A 138 5.23 13.51 1.88
N GLU A 139 4.28 12.87 2.57
CA GLU A 139 3.28 13.59 3.40
C GLU A 139 3.93 14.47 4.47
N LEU A 140 4.97 13.96 5.13
CA LEU A 140 5.69 14.74 6.15
C LEU A 140 6.45 15.92 5.53
N GLU A 141 7.02 15.74 4.35
CA GLU A 141 7.70 16.81 3.62
C GLU A 141 6.73 17.91 3.17
N GLU A 142 5.59 17.53 2.57
CA GLU A 142 4.51 18.48 2.23
C GLU A 142 4.01 19.21 3.47
N ARG A 143 3.79 18.47 4.54
CA ARG A 143 3.30 19.05 5.81
C ARG A 143 4.28 20.05 6.41
N LEU A 144 5.58 19.85 6.25
CA LEU A 144 6.60 20.82 6.65
C LEU A 144 6.61 22.04 5.75
N LYS A 145 6.45 21.89 4.44
CA LYS A 145 6.36 22.99 3.47
C LYS A 145 5.12 23.85 3.73
N ASP A 146 3.95 23.22 3.86
CA ASP A 146 2.67 23.93 4.05
C ASP A 146 2.55 24.62 5.41
N LYS A 147 3.18 24.06 6.43
CA LYS A 147 3.03 24.50 7.82
C LYS A 147 4.23 25.26 8.36
N SER A 148 5.25 25.49 7.56
CA SER A 148 6.48 26.15 8.03
C SER A 148 6.22 27.49 8.75
N ASP A 149 5.14 28.18 8.39
CA ASP A 149 4.79 29.50 8.90
C ASP A 149 3.85 29.49 10.12
N TYR A 150 3.30 28.29 10.50
CA TYR A 150 2.20 28.18 11.47
C TYR A 150 2.43 27.16 12.58
N ILE A 151 3.60 26.54 12.69
CA ILE A 151 3.92 25.57 13.73
C ILE A 151 4.90 26.12 14.76
N SER A 152 4.78 25.67 16.01
CA SER A 152 5.73 26.02 17.06
C SER A 152 7.12 25.48 16.75
N LYS A 153 8.18 26.11 17.31
CA LYS A 153 9.57 25.64 17.15
C LYS A 153 9.72 24.19 17.55
N LYS A 154 9.07 23.76 18.63
CA LYS A 154 9.13 22.38 19.11
C LYS A 154 8.48 21.42 18.12
N GLU A 155 7.28 21.73 17.65
CA GLU A 155 6.57 20.92 16.66
C GLU A 155 7.34 20.84 15.33
N HIS A 156 8.02 21.93 14.94
CA HIS A 156 8.89 21.94 13.76
C HIS A 156 10.09 20.98 13.91
N VAL A 157 10.77 21.02 15.08
CA VAL A 157 11.89 20.13 15.36
C VAL A 157 11.43 18.67 15.38
N ASP A 158 10.31 18.37 16.04
CA ASP A 158 9.74 17.03 16.10
C ASP A 158 9.38 16.51 14.69
N LEU A 159 8.78 17.34 13.84
CA LEU A 159 8.46 16.98 12.45
C LEU A 159 9.71 16.76 11.60
N MET A 160 10.74 17.60 11.80
CA MET A 160 12.03 17.44 11.10
C MET A 160 12.71 16.12 11.47
N GLN A 161 12.72 15.75 12.75
CA GLN A 161 13.26 14.46 13.19
C GLN A 161 12.49 13.29 12.60
N GLN A 162 11.17 13.35 12.62
CA GLN A 162 10.33 12.33 11.99
C GLN A 162 10.59 12.23 10.47
N LEU A 163 10.69 13.35 9.78
CA LEU A 163 11.00 13.36 8.35
C LEU A 163 12.34 12.71 8.05
N GLU A 164 13.38 13.03 8.83
CA GLU A 164 14.71 12.44 8.64
C GLU A 164 14.70 10.93 8.85
N GLU A 165 13.96 10.45 9.87
CA GLU A 165 13.80 9.02 10.11
C GLU A 165 13.05 8.33 8.95
N TYR A 166 11.94 8.92 8.49
CA TYR A 166 11.17 8.35 7.37
C TYR A 166 11.92 8.45 6.04
N LYS A 167 12.74 9.47 5.80
CA LYS A 167 13.61 9.55 4.61
C LYS A 167 14.63 8.40 4.58
N LYS A 168 15.28 8.09 5.69
CA LYS A 168 16.18 6.93 5.79
C LYS A 168 15.46 5.60 5.56
N LYS A 169 14.22 5.47 6.03
CA LYS A 169 13.38 4.29 5.80
C LYS A 169 12.92 4.20 4.33
N SER A 170 12.53 5.31 3.72
CA SER A 170 12.07 5.35 2.32
C SER A 170 13.19 5.03 1.33
N GLU A 171 14.41 5.50 1.55
CA GLU A 171 15.58 5.10 0.73
C GLU A 171 15.83 3.59 0.74
N LYS A 172 15.67 2.95 1.91
CA LYS A 172 15.76 1.48 2.02
C LYS A 172 14.60 0.79 1.31
N ALA A 173 13.39 1.33 1.45
CA ALA A 173 12.18 0.82 0.80
C ALA A 173 12.33 0.87 -0.73
N ILE A 174 12.76 1.99 -1.29
CA ILE A 174 13.02 2.15 -2.73
C ILE A 174 14.02 1.11 -3.22
N LYS A 175 15.18 0.98 -2.55
CA LYS A 175 16.18 -0.03 -2.92
C LYS A 175 15.63 -1.47 -2.87
N GLN A 176 14.72 -1.76 -1.94
CA GLN A 176 14.07 -3.08 -1.87
C GLN A 176 13.10 -3.28 -3.04
N LEU A 177 12.30 -2.27 -3.37
CA LEU A 177 11.37 -2.32 -4.50
C LEU A 177 12.11 -2.46 -5.84
N GLU A 178 13.20 -1.73 -6.04
CA GLU A 178 14.05 -1.84 -7.23
C GLU A 178 14.70 -3.22 -7.36
N LYS A 179 15.22 -3.77 -6.25
CA LYS A 179 15.77 -5.13 -6.24
C LYS A 179 14.71 -6.19 -6.57
N ARG A 180 13.48 -6.01 -6.08
CA ARG A 180 12.37 -6.93 -6.42
C ARG A 180 12.01 -6.82 -7.89
N ARG A 181 11.92 -5.61 -8.42
CA ARG A 181 11.65 -5.38 -9.85
C ARG A 181 12.74 -5.96 -10.75
N ALA A 182 14.00 -5.80 -10.39
CA ALA A 182 15.14 -6.34 -11.15
C ALA A 182 15.25 -7.87 -11.13
N LYS A 183 14.62 -8.55 -10.15
CA LYS A 183 14.59 -10.02 -10.07
C LYS A 183 13.51 -10.67 -10.94
N ILE A 184 12.63 -9.87 -11.53
CA ILE A 184 11.60 -10.39 -12.43
C ILE A 184 12.23 -10.57 -13.80
N GLU A 185 12.59 -11.82 -14.10
CA GLU A 185 13.11 -12.21 -15.41
C GLU A 185 12.00 -12.22 -16.47
N ASP A 186 10.75 -12.40 -16.05
CA ASP A 186 9.57 -12.48 -16.91
C ASP A 186 8.44 -11.61 -16.36
N SER A 187 8.17 -10.48 -17.03
CA SER A 187 7.08 -9.57 -16.68
C SER A 187 5.70 -10.19 -16.89
N ASP A 188 5.60 -11.24 -17.70
CA ASP A 188 4.36 -11.98 -17.93
C ASP A 188 4.05 -12.99 -16.83
N SER A 189 5.02 -13.28 -15.94
CA SER A 189 4.78 -14.10 -14.76
C SER A 189 3.70 -13.49 -13.85
N PRO A 190 2.95 -14.30 -13.07
CA PRO A 190 1.93 -13.82 -12.14
C PRO A 190 2.46 -12.75 -11.18
N LEU A 191 3.64 -13.00 -10.63
CA LEU A 191 4.31 -12.06 -9.73
C LEU A 191 4.74 -10.79 -10.47
N GLY A 192 5.22 -10.92 -11.72
CA GLY A 192 5.59 -9.81 -12.59
C GLY A 192 4.41 -8.87 -12.82
N LYS A 193 3.25 -9.39 -13.18
CA LYS A 193 2.00 -8.63 -13.40
C LYS A 193 1.57 -7.87 -12.14
N ILE A 194 1.68 -8.49 -10.96
CA ILE A 194 1.36 -7.83 -9.68
C ILE A 194 2.36 -6.72 -9.40
N ILE A 195 3.65 -6.97 -9.56
CA ILE A 195 4.72 -6.01 -9.27
C ILE A 195 4.65 -4.81 -10.21
N ASP A 196 4.45 -5.02 -11.50
CA ASP A 196 4.32 -3.94 -12.50
C ASP A 196 3.13 -3.01 -12.22
N LYS A 197 2.08 -3.56 -11.63
CA LYS A 197 0.89 -2.77 -11.25
C LYS A 197 1.02 -2.10 -9.88
N LEU A 198 1.70 -2.75 -8.93
CA LEU A 198 1.83 -2.23 -7.56
C LEU A 198 3.00 -1.27 -7.41
N ILE A 199 4.12 -1.49 -8.11
CA ILE A 199 5.30 -0.62 -7.99
C ILE A 199 5.24 0.47 -9.05
N PRO A 200 5.17 1.75 -8.65
CA PRO A 200 5.29 2.88 -9.58
C PRO A 200 6.59 2.79 -10.39
N THR A 201 6.60 3.39 -11.57
CA THR A 201 7.84 3.49 -12.37
C THR A 201 8.94 4.17 -11.57
N SER A 202 10.20 3.78 -11.83
CA SER A 202 11.40 4.28 -11.11
C SER A 202 11.42 5.81 -11.03
N ASP A 203 11.02 6.49 -12.10
CA ASP A 203 10.96 7.96 -12.14
C ASP A 203 10.00 8.56 -11.12
N LYS A 204 8.87 7.89 -10.85
CA LYS A 204 7.92 8.34 -9.83
C LYS A 204 8.41 8.06 -8.41
N LEU A 205 9.15 6.95 -8.21
CA LEU A 205 9.75 6.63 -6.92
C LEU A 205 10.87 7.60 -6.53
N HIS A 206 11.61 8.11 -7.52
CA HIS A 206 12.73 9.05 -7.28
C HIS A 206 12.30 10.52 -7.29
N ASN A 207 11.25 10.89 -8.04
CA ASN A 207 10.77 12.28 -8.11
C ASN A 207 10.18 12.77 -6.79
N GLY A 208 9.59 11.90 -5.99
CA GLY A 208 9.15 12.22 -4.63
C GLY A 208 10.30 12.63 -3.70
N LEU A 209 11.51 12.08 -3.90
CA LEU A 209 12.70 12.36 -3.09
C LEU A 209 13.65 13.38 -3.71
N SER A 210 13.57 13.60 -5.03
CA SER A 210 14.51 14.46 -5.77
C SER A 210 14.27 15.96 -5.58
N SER A 211 13.10 16.36 -5.11
CA SER A 211 12.83 17.78 -4.81
C SER A 211 13.71 18.34 -3.68
N THR A 212 14.42 17.47 -2.94
CA THR A 212 15.26 17.88 -1.81
C THR A 212 16.75 18.05 -2.14
N LYS A 213 17.24 17.42 -3.21
CA LYS A 213 18.65 17.61 -3.63
C LYS A 213 18.89 18.91 -4.40
N ALA A 214 17.83 19.48 -4.98
CA ALA A 214 17.91 20.76 -5.67
C ALA A 214 17.86 21.99 -4.75
N SER A 215 17.55 21.82 -3.45
CA SER A 215 17.43 22.92 -2.51
C SER A 215 18.72 23.24 -1.73
N GLN A 216 19.82 22.54 -2.00
CA GLN A 216 21.15 22.85 -1.39
C GLN A 216 22.14 23.53 -2.35
N ALA A 217 21.78 23.77 -3.59
CA ALA A 217 22.62 24.51 -4.52
C ALA A 217 21.80 25.62 -5.16
N ASN A 218 22.14 26.85 -4.80
CA ASN A 218 21.66 28.15 -5.28
C ASN A 218 20.46 28.73 -4.50
N GLU A 219 20.76 29.39 -3.39
CA GLU A 219 19.99 30.54 -2.95
C GLU A 219 20.18 31.68 -3.97
N PRO A 220 19.11 32.16 -4.62
CA PRO A 220 19.09 33.56 -4.99
C PRO A 220 18.71 34.32 -3.72
N GLU A 221 19.52 35.31 -3.33
CA GLU A 221 19.18 36.33 -2.38
C GLU A 221 17.86 37.00 -2.78
N THR A 222 16.76 36.47 -2.28
CA THR A 222 15.48 37.16 -2.23
C THR A 222 15.21 37.49 -0.78
N ALA A 223 14.86 38.74 -0.54
CA ALA A 223 14.62 39.38 0.76
C ALA A 223 13.94 38.42 1.78
N PRO A 224 14.29 38.51 3.07
CA PRO A 224 13.77 37.63 4.10
C PRO A 224 12.25 37.78 4.15
N LYS A 225 11.53 36.73 3.78
CA LYS A 225 10.10 36.64 4.00
C LYS A 225 9.86 36.71 5.51
N THR A 226 9.31 37.82 5.98
CA THR A 226 9.01 38.03 7.39
C THR A 226 8.04 36.98 7.87
N LYS A 227 8.52 36.03 8.71
CA LYS A 227 7.69 34.96 9.26
C LYS A 227 6.94 35.49 10.48
N TYR A 228 5.63 35.61 10.37
CA TYR A 228 4.78 36.00 11.50
C TYR A 228 4.50 34.75 12.35
N ARG A 229 5.11 34.72 13.55
CA ARG A 229 4.95 33.65 14.52
C ARG A 229 3.83 33.99 15.50
N THR A 230 2.90 33.08 15.66
CA THR A 230 1.82 33.14 16.66
C THR A 230 2.18 32.39 17.95
N ASP A 231 3.48 32.37 18.31
CA ASP A 231 4.01 31.70 19.52
C ASP A 231 4.07 32.63 20.74
N SER A 232 3.75 33.90 20.55
CA SER A 232 3.72 34.90 21.63
C SER A 232 2.64 34.53 22.66
N PRO A 233 2.84 34.84 23.95
CA PRO A 233 1.82 34.70 24.99
C PRO A 233 0.46 35.32 24.66
N ILE A 234 0.44 36.35 23.82
CA ILE A 234 -0.76 37.03 23.30
C ILE A 234 -1.71 36.02 22.62
N TYR A 235 -1.18 35.00 21.96
CA TYR A 235 -1.99 34.01 21.23
C TYR A 235 -2.33 32.76 22.06
N SER A 236 -1.92 32.70 23.34
CA SER A 236 -2.15 31.52 24.19
C SER A 236 -3.63 31.23 24.45
N LYS A 237 -4.50 32.26 24.41
CA LYS A 237 -5.94 32.15 24.57
C LYS A 237 -6.68 31.63 23.34
N TYR A 238 -6.02 31.55 22.18
CA TYR A 238 -6.62 31.11 20.91
C TYR A 238 -6.34 29.61 20.65
N SER A 239 -7.34 28.95 20.09
CA SER A 239 -7.19 27.56 19.63
C SER A 239 -6.18 27.44 18.49
N LYS A 240 -5.69 26.23 18.22
CA LYS A 240 -4.74 25.96 17.12
C LYS A 240 -5.28 26.40 15.75
N ALA A 241 -6.60 26.28 15.53
CA ALA A 241 -7.26 26.69 14.29
C ALA A 241 -7.29 28.23 14.14
N GLU A 242 -7.60 28.94 15.21
CA GLU A 242 -7.63 30.39 15.24
C GLU A 242 -6.22 30.99 15.06
N ARG A 243 -5.21 30.45 15.73
CA ARG A 243 -3.82 30.85 15.52
C ARG A 243 -3.36 30.68 14.07
N LYS A 244 -3.78 29.56 13.43
CA LYS A 244 -3.51 29.34 12.01
C LYS A 244 -4.18 30.38 11.11
N LEU A 245 -5.42 30.80 11.45
CA LEU A 245 -6.14 31.86 10.72
C LEU A 245 -5.43 33.20 10.86
N ILE A 246 -5.04 33.57 12.08
CA ILE A 246 -4.30 34.83 12.37
C ILE A 246 -2.98 34.87 11.57
N GLY A 247 -2.21 33.78 11.59
CA GLY A 247 -0.96 33.68 10.81
C GLY A 247 -1.18 33.84 9.29
N ARG A 248 -2.28 33.30 8.75
CA ARG A 248 -2.65 33.50 7.33
C ARG A 248 -3.03 34.95 7.03
N ILE A 249 -3.72 35.60 7.93
CA ILE A 249 -4.06 37.04 7.81
C ILE A 249 -2.78 37.85 7.75
N TYR A 250 -1.84 37.64 8.66
CA TYR A 250 -0.56 38.33 8.66
C TYR A 250 0.28 38.07 7.39
N ALA A 251 0.30 36.84 6.92
CA ALA A 251 0.96 36.54 5.66
C ALA A 251 0.31 37.23 4.47
N SER A 252 -1.02 37.35 4.45
CA SER A 252 -1.74 38.13 3.42
C SER A 252 -1.42 39.63 3.49
N ILE A 253 -1.34 40.21 4.69
CA ILE A 253 -0.93 41.58 4.90
C ILE A 253 0.52 41.80 4.43
N ALA A 254 1.42 40.86 4.75
CA ALA A 254 2.80 40.94 4.31
C ALA A 254 2.98 40.90 2.79
N ASN A 255 2.11 40.18 2.11
CA ASN A 255 2.10 40.12 0.64
C ASN A 255 1.46 41.35 0.00
N ALA A 256 0.48 41.99 0.68
CA ALA A 256 -0.27 43.12 0.15
C ALA A 256 0.42 44.46 0.38
N ILE A 257 1.23 44.57 1.46
CA ILE A 257 1.87 45.83 1.87
C ILE A 257 3.39 45.67 1.75
N PRO A 258 4.03 46.22 0.70
CA PRO A 258 5.48 46.16 0.51
C PRO A 258 6.29 46.94 1.57
N ASP A 259 5.72 48.03 2.08
CA ASP A 259 6.38 48.87 3.08
C ASP A 259 6.38 48.21 4.46
N GLU A 260 7.58 47.94 5.02
CA GLU A 260 7.77 47.26 6.29
C GLU A 260 7.17 48.04 7.48
N ARG A 261 7.31 49.37 7.49
CA ARG A 261 6.80 50.22 8.59
C ARG A 261 5.27 50.24 8.64
N GLN A 262 4.63 50.35 7.48
CA GLN A 262 3.17 50.31 7.40
C GLN A 262 2.62 48.94 7.78
N ARG A 263 3.30 47.87 7.37
CA ARG A 263 2.96 46.50 7.68
C ARG A 263 3.06 46.20 9.18
N GLU A 264 4.18 46.61 9.82
CA GLU A 264 4.35 46.43 11.27
C GLU A 264 3.34 47.22 12.08
N ALA A 265 3.06 48.47 11.68
CA ALA A 265 2.03 49.30 12.32
C ALA A 265 0.65 48.63 12.24
N MET A 266 0.29 48.04 11.10
CA MET A 266 -1.00 47.38 10.92
C MET A 266 -1.10 46.09 11.74
N ILE A 267 -0.02 45.30 11.80
CA ILE A 267 0.03 44.08 12.60
C ILE A 267 -0.08 44.43 14.08
N LYS A 268 0.60 45.48 14.54
CA LYS A 268 0.53 45.92 15.93
C LYS A 268 -0.88 46.34 16.34
N VAL A 269 -1.61 47.07 15.49
CA VAL A 269 -3.01 47.40 15.73
C VAL A 269 -3.89 46.18 15.88
N ILE A 270 -3.68 45.15 15.03
CA ILE A 270 -4.41 43.88 15.12
C ILE A 270 -4.05 43.13 16.41
N GLU A 271 -2.78 43.11 16.80
CA GLU A 271 -2.34 42.48 18.06
C GLU A 271 -2.94 43.18 19.28
N GLU A 272 -3.01 44.50 19.28
CA GLU A 272 -3.67 45.29 20.34
C GLU A 272 -5.17 44.98 20.43
N ASP A 273 -5.83 44.78 19.30
CA ASP A 273 -7.26 44.45 19.24
C ASP A 273 -7.53 42.99 19.68
N LEU A 274 -6.62 42.07 19.32
CA LEU A 274 -6.68 40.68 19.77
C LEU A 274 -6.39 40.50 21.26
N THR A 275 -5.79 41.49 21.93
CA THR A 275 -5.51 41.48 23.38
C THR A 275 -6.64 42.05 24.25
N ARG A 276 -7.55 42.79 23.66
CA ARG A 276 -8.78 43.26 24.30
C ARG A 276 -9.81 42.15 24.44
#